data_f16b5f41c0c7ba197b43dcd83886c812
#
_entry.id   f16b5f41c0c7ba197b43dcd83886c812
#
_cell.length_a   1.000
_cell.length_b   1.000
_cell.length_c   1.000
_cell.angle_alpha   90.00
_cell.angle_beta   90.00
_cell.angle_gamma   90.00
#
_symmetry.space_group_name_H-M   'P 1'
#
loop_
_entity.id
_entity.type
_entity.pdbx_description
1 polymer ?
#
loop_
_entity_poly.entity_id
_entity_poly.type
_entity_poly.pdbx_seq_one_letter_code
_entity_poly.pdbx_strand_id
1 'polypeptide(L)' 'AARGCAAVHRNDQLDTAIDELAALRTALARIGNNINQIALVLNSGGQPRAGELEHALGALTGLLARVDDAANDLVTRRL' A
#
# COMPACT_ATOMS: atom_id res chain seq x y z
N ALA A 1 12.40 -10.29 -32.94
CA ALA A 1 12.35 -9.86 -32.14
C ALA A 1 12.58 -8.42 -31.68
N ALA A 2 12.84 -7.49 -32.61
CA ALA A 2 12.95 -6.09 -32.21
C ALA A 2 11.67 -5.57 -31.58
N ARG A 3 10.52 -5.97 -32.09
CA ARG A 3 9.27 -5.59 -31.48
C ARG A 3 9.14 -6.15 -30.07
N GLY A 4 9.80 -7.29 -29.84
CA GLY A 4 9.74 -7.94 -28.55
C GLY A 4 10.39 -7.12 -27.45
N CYS A 5 11.51 -6.45 -27.78
CA CYS A 5 12.23 -5.67 -26.78
C CYS A 5 11.40 -4.52 -26.23
N ALA A 6 10.80 -3.72 -27.11
CA ALA A 6 9.98 -2.60 -26.68
C ALA A 6 8.71 -3.07 -25.98
N ALA A 7 8.06 -4.10 -26.50
CA ALA A 7 6.83 -4.63 -25.90
C ALA A 7 7.12 -5.25 -24.53
N VAL A 8 8.22 -6.00 -24.41
CA VAL A 8 8.61 -6.62 -23.14
C VAL A 8 8.91 -5.56 -22.11
N HIS A 9 9.64 -4.51 -22.48
CA HIS A 9 9.97 -3.44 -21.56
C HIS A 9 8.72 -2.74 -21.05
N ARG A 10 7.78 -2.44 -21.96
CA ARG A 10 6.53 -1.80 -21.57
C ARG A 10 5.69 -2.71 -20.67
N ASN A 11 5.61 -3.99 -21.00
CA ASN A 11 4.88 -4.96 -20.20
C ASN A 11 5.49 -5.11 -18.82
N ASP A 12 6.82 -5.07 -18.73
CA ASP A 12 7.50 -5.15 -17.43
C ASP A 12 7.14 -3.96 -16.55
N GLN A 13 7.04 -2.77 -17.14
CA GLN A 13 6.65 -1.58 -16.39
C GLN A 13 5.22 -1.68 -15.88
N LEU A 14 4.32 -2.16 -16.73
CA LEU A 14 2.93 -2.36 -16.34
C LEU A 14 2.81 -3.43 -15.26
N ASP A 15 3.52 -4.53 -15.42
CA ASP A 15 3.50 -5.61 -14.44
C ASP A 15 4.04 -5.13 -13.10
N THR A 16 5.11 -4.35 -13.12
CA THR A 16 5.66 -3.78 -11.89
C THR A 16 4.65 -2.85 -11.21
N ALA A 17 3.96 -2.03 -11.99
CA ALA A 17 2.93 -1.14 -11.44
C ALA A 17 1.77 -1.92 -10.85
N ILE A 18 1.34 -2.97 -11.52
CA ILE A 18 0.26 -3.84 -11.02
C ILE A 18 0.69 -4.53 -9.73
N ASP A 19 1.90 -5.05 -9.68
CA ASP A 19 2.42 -5.70 -8.49
C ASP A 19 2.51 -4.73 -7.33
N GLU A 20 2.97 -3.51 -7.58
CA GLU A 20 3.06 -2.48 -6.54
C GLU A 20 1.67 -2.13 -6.02
N LEU A 21 0.69 -1.95 -6.90
CA LEU A 21 -0.69 -1.67 -6.48
C LEU A 21 -1.26 -2.82 -5.67
N ALA A 22 -0.99 -4.06 -6.07
CA ALA A 22 -1.45 -5.23 -5.33
C ALA A 22 -0.82 -5.28 -3.94
N ALA A 23 0.47 -4.96 -3.84
CA ALA A 23 1.17 -4.92 -2.55
C ALA A 23 0.60 -3.82 -1.66
N LEU A 24 0.32 -2.65 -2.21
CA LEU A 24 -0.28 -1.55 -1.46
C LEU A 24 -1.68 -1.91 -0.98
N ARG A 25 -2.46 -2.55 -1.82
CA ARG A 25 -3.80 -3.00 -1.45
C ARG A 25 -3.74 -4.00 -0.29
N THR A 26 -2.81 -4.94 -0.35
CA THR A 26 -2.63 -5.93 0.70
C THR A 26 -2.23 -5.25 2.02
N ALA A 27 -1.28 -4.31 1.94
CA ALA A 27 -0.84 -3.56 3.11
C ALA A 27 -2.01 -2.77 3.72
N LEU A 28 -2.81 -2.13 2.88
CA LEU A 28 -3.97 -1.37 3.34
C LEU A 28 -4.98 -2.27 4.04
N ALA A 29 -5.23 -3.46 3.49
CA ALA A 29 -6.16 -4.41 4.09
C ALA A 29 -5.68 -4.83 5.48
N ARG A 30 -4.38 -5.06 5.64
CA ARG A 30 -3.79 -5.44 6.93
C ARG A 30 -3.94 -4.31 7.96
N ILE A 31 -3.64 -3.10 7.54
CA ILE A 31 -3.78 -1.93 8.41
C ILE A 31 -5.24 -1.74 8.80
N GLY A 32 -6.15 -1.86 7.85
CA GLY A 32 -7.58 -1.75 8.10
C GLY A 32 -8.06 -2.79 9.11
N ASN A 33 -7.60 -4.03 8.97
CA ASN A 33 -7.94 -5.09 9.92
C ASN A 33 -7.42 -4.78 11.32
N ASN A 34 -6.20 -4.27 11.42
CA ASN A 34 -5.61 -3.90 12.70
C ASN A 34 -6.41 -2.79 13.37
N ILE A 35 -6.77 -1.76 12.61
CA ILE A 35 -7.58 -0.66 13.14
C ILE A 35 -8.96 -1.17 13.59
N ASN A 36 -9.54 -2.05 12.80
CA ASN A 36 -10.84 -2.62 13.13
C ASN A 36 -10.78 -3.43 14.43
N GLN A 37 -9.71 -4.17 14.66
CA GLN A 37 -9.50 -4.90 15.90
C GLN A 37 -9.40 -3.94 17.09
N ILE A 38 -8.67 -2.85 16.93
CA ILE A 38 -8.56 -1.84 17.97
C ILE A 38 -9.94 -1.26 18.28
N ALA A 39 -10.71 -0.97 17.24
CA ALA A 39 -12.07 -0.43 17.41
C ALA A 39 -12.98 -1.42 18.15
N LEU A 40 -12.89 -2.71 17.83
CA LEU A 40 -13.67 -3.74 18.50
C LEU A 40 -13.32 -3.82 19.99
N VAL A 41 -12.03 -3.75 20.33
CA VAL A 41 -11.59 -3.78 21.71
C VAL A 41 -12.15 -2.58 22.46
N LEU A 42 -12.05 -1.39 21.87
CA LEU A 42 -12.56 -0.16 22.49
C LEU A 42 -14.08 -0.21 22.68
N ASN A 43 -14.80 -0.69 21.67
CA ASN A 43 -16.26 -0.80 21.73
C ASN A 43 -16.72 -1.81 22.78
N SER A 44 -15.89 -2.78 23.09
CA SER A 44 -16.19 -3.78 24.11
C SER A 44 -15.83 -3.32 25.51
N GLY A 45 -15.35 -2.09 25.67
CA GLY A 45 -14.94 -1.57 26.95
C GLY A 45 -13.54 -1.97 27.38
N GLY A 46 -12.81 -2.66 26.50
CA GLY A 46 -11.43 -3.04 26.75
C GLY A 46 -10.46 -1.94 26.35
N GLN A 47 -9.19 -2.23 26.50
CA GLN A 47 -8.13 -1.33 26.08
C GLN A 47 -7.16 -2.04 25.13
N PRO A 48 -6.78 -1.40 24.03
CA PRO A 48 -5.76 -1.96 23.15
C PRO A 48 -4.42 -2.01 23.89
N ARG A 49 -3.51 -2.80 23.33
CA ARG A 49 -2.16 -2.85 23.89
C ARG A 49 -1.50 -1.49 23.76
N ALA A 50 -0.60 -1.20 24.72
CA ALA A 50 0.16 0.06 24.67
C ALA A 50 0.91 0.16 23.34
N GLY A 51 0.74 1.29 22.67
CA GLY A 51 1.41 1.54 21.39
C GLY A 51 0.77 0.89 20.18
N GLU A 52 -0.29 0.11 20.37
CA GLU A 52 -0.91 -0.59 19.22
C GLU A 52 -1.52 0.38 18.22
N LEU A 53 -2.20 1.41 18.71
CA LEU A 53 -2.79 2.43 17.85
C LEU A 53 -1.70 3.25 17.14
N GLU A 54 -0.68 3.66 17.88
CA GLU A 54 0.43 4.41 17.31
C GLU A 54 1.14 3.59 16.24
N HIS A 55 1.29 2.29 16.47
CA HIS A 55 1.91 1.40 15.49
C HIS A 55 1.06 1.34 14.22
N ALA A 56 -0.25 1.19 14.37
CA ALA A 56 -1.16 1.15 13.22
C ALA A 56 -1.14 2.46 12.45
N LEU A 57 -1.13 3.60 13.15
CA LEU A 57 -1.06 4.91 12.51
C LEU A 57 0.28 5.12 11.80
N GLY A 58 1.38 4.65 12.39
CA GLY A 58 2.69 4.70 11.76
C GLY A 58 2.72 3.88 10.47
N ALA A 59 2.13 2.69 10.51
CA ALA A 59 2.04 1.85 9.32
C ALA A 59 1.21 2.52 8.22
N LEU A 60 0.12 3.18 8.60
CA LEU A 60 -0.72 3.92 7.65
C LEU A 60 0.05 5.08 7.02
N THR A 61 0.79 5.83 7.84
CA THR A 61 1.62 6.94 7.33
C THR A 61 2.65 6.43 6.32
N GLY A 62 3.31 5.32 6.64
CA GLY A 62 4.27 4.71 5.72
C GLY A 62 3.62 4.26 4.43
N LEU A 63 2.41 3.70 4.51
CA LEU A 63 1.67 3.28 3.33
C LEU A 63 1.31 4.49 2.46
N LEU A 64 0.86 5.58 3.07
CA LEU A 64 0.51 6.79 2.34
C LEU A 64 1.72 7.36 1.59
N ALA A 65 2.89 7.32 2.20
CA ALA A 65 4.13 7.75 1.53
C ALA A 65 4.41 6.88 0.31
N ARG A 66 4.21 5.57 0.42
CA ARG A 66 4.41 4.64 -0.70
C ARG A 66 3.40 4.90 -1.81
N VAL A 67 2.16 5.19 -1.47
CA VAL A 67 1.13 5.52 -2.45
C VAL A 67 1.51 6.80 -3.19
N ASP A 68 1.97 7.82 -2.46
CA ASP A 68 2.43 9.07 -3.06
C ASP A 68 3.58 8.83 -4.04
N ASP A 69 4.56 8.03 -3.63
CA ASP A 69 5.69 7.72 -4.49
C ASP A 69 5.25 6.98 -5.75
N ALA A 70 4.34 6.03 -5.61
CA ALA A 70 3.82 5.28 -6.76
C ALA A 70 3.03 6.20 -7.70
N ALA A 71 2.23 7.10 -7.15
CA ALA A 71 1.46 8.04 -7.96
C ALA A 71 2.38 9.01 -8.69
N ASN A 72 3.39 9.54 -8.02
CA ASN A 72 4.37 10.43 -8.64
C ASN A 72 5.12 9.74 -9.76
N ASP A 73 5.49 8.49 -9.56
CA ASP A 73 6.18 7.70 -10.56
C ASP A 73 5.32 7.52 -11.81
N LEU A 74 4.03 7.23 -11.63
CA LEU A 74 3.12 7.08 -12.75
C LEU A 74 2.93 8.39 -13.51
N VAL A 75 2.77 9.49 -12.79
CA VAL A 75 2.65 10.82 -13.42
C VAL A 75 3.90 11.15 -14.20
N THR A 76 5.07 10.90 -13.61
CA THR A 76 6.35 11.17 -14.27
C THR A 76 6.49 10.37 -15.56
N ARG A 77 6.05 9.12 -15.55
CA ARG A 77 6.11 8.28 -16.75
C ARG A 77 5.21 8.77 -17.86
N ARG A 78 4.10 9.40 -17.52
CA ARG A 78 3.18 9.95 -18.52
C ARG A 78 3.75 11.19 -19.21
N LEU A 79 4.59 11.93 -18.53
CA LEU A 79 5.21 13.12 -19.08
C LEU A 79 6.35 12.77 -20.02
#